data_f2ba0792dda3c1a8e1a513a2f12c4693
#
_entry.id   f2ba0792dda3c1a8e1a513a2f12c4693
#
_cell.length_a   1.000
_cell.length_b   1.000
_cell.length_c   1.000
_cell.angle_alpha   90.00
_cell.angle_beta   90.00
_cell.angle_gamma   90.00
#
_symmetry.space_group_name_H-M   'P 1'
#
loop_
_entity.id
_entity.type
_entity.pdbx_description
1 polymer ?
#
loop_
_entity_poly.entity_id
_entity_poly.type
_entity_poly.pdbx_seq_one_letter_code
_entity_poly.pdbx_strand_id
1 'polypeptide(L)'
;KESKDYEWSDTDWEVNYNSAIQATKDNADNIDEQPTSQNALLNGNSYHTPDYSEFSGLNVIDFPMHWSFKTAQNAFSVAVNGDKYYNDATWNVTYVDSHDYAPDGAPEDKRFDQPQDTWAENLSLMFTFRGIPCIYYGTETEFQKGAVIDKGPNIALAETGRAYYGDNIEGTVTSVGFGEYGNVSGAVGDTLKHPLSQHIQRLNRLRQAIPALRKGQYSTEGCSGELSFKRRYTDDKTDSFCLVSISGDSTFTGIPNGKYVDAVTGTVKNVTEGTVTATVSGKGNLAVYVLDTKKTPAPGRVITNGKYLTDGGKEELIEPIEINV
;
A
#
# COMPACT_ATOMS: atom_id res chain seq x y z
N LYS A 1 -3.42 -22.99 14.46
CA LYS A 1 -2.96 -24.18 15.20
C LYS A 1 -4.16 -24.81 15.87
N GLU A 2 -4.45 -26.07 15.56
CA GLU A 2 -5.39 -26.84 16.35
C GLU A 2 -4.73 -27.07 17.72
N SER A 3 -5.31 -26.49 18.76
CA SER A 3 -4.92 -26.86 20.12
C SER A 3 -5.66 -28.13 20.49
N LYS A 4 -4.92 -29.10 21.03
CA LYS A 4 -5.50 -30.35 21.54
C LYS A 4 -6.37 -30.16 22.78
N ASP A 5 -6.36 -28.97 23.33
CA ASP A 5 -7.04 -28.64 24.59
C ASP A 5 -8.41 -28.02 24.41
N TYR A 6 -8.85 -27.83 23.16
CA TYR A 6 -10.17 -27.28 22.84
C TYR A 6 -11.10 -28.34 22.24
N GLU A 7 -12.36 -28.21 22.55
CA GLU A 7 -13.38 -29.12 22.03
C GLU A 7 -13.73 -28.75 20.59
N TRP A 8 -13.73 -29.76 19.70
CA TRP A 8 -14.10 -29.59 18.29
C TRP A 8 -15.18 -30.58 17.91
N SER A 9 -16.10 -30.16 17.08
CA SER A 9 -17.24 -30.97 16.63
C SER A 9 -17.34 -30.96 15.11
N ASP A 10 -17.59 -32.11 14.53
CA ASP A 10 -17.83 -32.24 13.08
C ASP A 10 -19.21 -31.75 12.64
N THR A 11 -20.11 -31.51 13.58
CA THR A 11 -21.52 -31.19 13.30
C THR A 11 -22.03 -29.96 14.01
N ASP A 12 -21.33 -29.47 15.04
CA ASP A 12 -21.76 -28.34 15.86
C ASP A 12 -20.82 -27.15 15.64
N TRP A 13 -21.29 -26.18 14.85
CA TRP A 13 -20.53 -24.97 14.53
C TRP A 13 -20.33 -24.07 15.76
N GLU A 14 -21.27 -24.09 16.72
CA GLU A 14 -21.19 -23.23 17.93
C GLU A 14 -20.05 -23.69 18.84
N VAL A 15 -19.86 -25.00 18.97
CA VAL A 15 -18.70 -25.59 19.67
C VAL A 15 -17.41 -25.13 19.01
N ASN A 16 -17.31 -25.25 17.69
CA ASN A 16 -16.11 -24.85 16.94
C ASN A 16 -15.85 -23.34 17.05
N TYR A 17 -16.89 -22.53 16.95
CA TYR A 17 -16.79 -21.07 17.09
C TYR A 17 -16.27 -20.66 18.47
N ASN A 18 -16.85 -21.22 19.53
CA ASN A 18 -16.43 -20.93 20.91
C ASN A 18 -15.00 -21.39 21.17
N SER A 19 -14.63 -22.58 20.69
CA SER A 19 -13.28 -23.11 20.82
C SER A 19 -12.25 -22.27 20.05
N ALA A 20 -12.58 -21.83 18.84
CA ALA A 20 -11.72 -20.94 18.05
C ALA A 20 -11.50 -19.58 18.75
N ILE A 21 -12.58 -18.99 19.31
CA ILE A 21 -12.47 -17.74 20.08
C ILE A 21 -11.59 -17.93 21.31
N GLN A 22 -11.81 -19.02 22.05
CA GLN A 22 -11.04 -19.29 23.25
C GLN A 22 -9.57 -19.53 22.93
N ALA A 23 -9.27 -20.34 21.91
CA ALA A 23 -7.91 -20.57 21.45
C ALA A 23 -7.21 -19.26 21.02
N THR A 24 -7.93 -18.39 20.34
CA THR A 24 -7.41 -17.08 19.95
C THR A 24 -7.09 -16.20 21.16
N LYS A 25 -7.98 -16.18 22.16
CA LYS A 25 -7.76 -15.41 23.41
C LYS A 25 -6.60 -15.94 24.21
N ASP A 26 -6.52 -17.26 24.37
CA ASP A 26 -5.51 -17.90 25.20
C ASP A 26 -4.10 -17.76 24.61
N ASN A 27 -3.99 -17.63 23.30
CA ASN A 27 -2.73 -17.48 22.58
C ASN A 27 -2.47 -16.05 22.07
N ALA A 28 -3.34 -15.10 22.34
CA ALA A 28 -3.25 -13.74 21.79
C ALA A 28 -1.94 -13.03 22.13
N ASP A 29 -1.43 -13.26 23.34
CA ASP A 29 -0.20 -12.66 23.83
C ASP A 29 1.04 -13.57 23.68
N ASN A 30 0.84 -14.82 23.27
CA ASN A 30 1.93 -15.78 23.04
C ASN A 30 2.32 -15.80 21.58
N ILE A 31 3.21 -14.89 21.21
CA ILE A 31 3.68 -14.74 19.83
C ILE A 31 4.31 -16.02 19.30
N ASP A 32 5.01 -16.76 20.13
CA ASP A 32 5.71 -17.99 19.72
C ASP A 32 4.77 -19.14 19.39
N GLU A 33 3.54 -19.09 19.90
CA GLU A 33 2.51 -20.10 19.63
C GLU A 33 1.56 -19.71 18.49
N GLN A 34 1.64 -18.48 18.00
CA GLN A 34 0.90 -18.07 16.81
C GLN A 34 1.60 -18.63 15.57
N PRO A 35 0.85 -19.16 14.59
CA PRO A 35 1.43 -19.69 13.34
C PRO A 35 2.28 -18.66 12.59
N THR A 36 2.00 -17.40 12.86
CA THR A 36 2.56 -16.23 12.17
C THR A 36 3.72 -15.59 12.89
N SER A 37 3.86 -15.83 14.16
CA SER A 37 4.71 -15.03 15.05
C SER A 37 6.15 -15.47 15.05
N GLN A 38 6.43 -16.58 14.44
CA GLN A 38 7.80 -17.03 14.18
C GLN A 38 8.45 -16.32 13.01
N ASN A 39 7.80 -15.33 12.51
CA ASN A 39 8.34 -14.42 11.53
C ASN A 39 9.37 -13.57 12.20
N ALA A 40 10.34 -14.30 12.69
CA ALA A 40 11.46 -13.74 13.36
C ALA A 40 12.11 -12.70 12.49
N LEU A 41 12.63 -11.72 13.13
CA LEU A 41 13.57 -10.79 12.56
C LEU A 41 14.72 -11.57 11.93
N LEU A 42 14.94 -11.37 10.64
CA LEU A 42 15.96 -12.08 9.88
C LEU A 42 17.34 -11.50 10.08
N ASN A 43 18.28 -12.35 10.49
CA ASN A 43 19.71 -12.05 10.44
C ASN A 43 20.11 -10.71 11.07
N GLY A 44 19.48 -10.34 12.17
CA GLY A 44 19.77 -9.09 12.86
C GLY A 44 19.19 -7.82 12.18
N ASN A 45 18.36 -7.97 11.16
CA ASN A 45 17.55 -6.88 10.66
C ASN A 45 16.08 -7.06 11.09
N SER A 46 15.30 -6.00 11.05
CA SER A 46 13.90 -5.97 11.49
C SER A 46 12.88 -6.44 10.42
N TYR A 47 13.32 -7.18 9.41
CA TYR A 47 12.45 -7.71 8.36
C TYR A 47 11.95 -9.11 8.72
N HIS A 48 10.69 -9.36 8.42
CA HIS A 48 10.08 -10.67 8.63
C HIS A 48 10.70 -11.75 7.74
N THR A 49 10.75 -12.97 8.29
CA THR A 49 10.91 -14.19 7.50
C THR A 49 9.62 -14.99 7.60
N PRO A 50 8.80 -14.99 6.56
CA PRO A 50 7.60 -15.80 6.56
C PRO A 50 7.94 -17.29 6.68
N ASP A 51 7.16 -18.00 7.49
CA ASP A 51 7.20 -19.46 7.52
C ASP A 51 6.20 -20.03 6.53
N TYR A 52 6.71 -20.58 5.43
CA TYR A 52 5.88 -21.22 4.42
C TYR A 52 5.71 -22.72 4.61
N SER A 53 6.28 -23.31 5.66
CA SER A 53 6.13 -24.76 5.92
C SER A 53 4.69 -25.16 6.26
N GLU A 54 3.91 -24.22 6.83
CA GLU A 54 2.50 -24.41 7.17
C GLU A 54 1.58 -23.42 6.41
N PHE A 55 1.99 -23.03 5.21
CA PHE A 55 1.25 -22.05 4.41
C PHE A 55 -0.03 -22.64 3.81
N SER A 56 -1.18 -22.05 4.13
CA SER A 56 -2.48 -22.51 3.65
C SER A 56 -2.75 -22.21 2.17
N GLY A 57 -2.04 -21.27 1.58
CA GLY A 57 -2.30 -20.73 0.24
C GLY A 57 -3.46 -19.74 0.18
N LEU A 58 -4.06 -19.40 1.32
CA LEU A 58 -5.17 -18.45 1.41
C LEU A 58 -4.65 -17.07 1.82
N ASN A 59 -5.22 -16.05 1.20
CA ASN A 59 -5.01 -14.65 1.56
C ASN A 59 -6.23 -14.14 2.32
N VAL A 60 -6.00 -13.19 3.22
CA VAL A 60 -7.08 -12.52 3.94
C VAL A 60 -7.27 -11.10 3.41
N ILE A 61 -8.50 -10.62 3.51
CA ILE A 61 -8.83 -9.22 3.33
C ILE A 61 -8.45 -8.51 4.63
N ASP A 62 -7.68 -7.43 4.53
CA ASP A 62 -7.17 -6.69 5.69
C ASP A 62 -8.23 -5.72 6.23
N PHE A 63 -9.24 -6.24 6.89
CA PHE A 63 -10.28 -5.42 7.52
C PHE A 63 -9.73 -4.43 8.55
N PRO A 64 -8.82 -4.80 9.47
CA PRO A 64 -8.30 -3.85 10.45
C PRO A 64 -7.64 -2.64 9.82
N MET A 65 -6.87 -2.85 8.75
CA MET A 65 -6.25 -1.76 8.01
C MET A 65 -7.30 -0.94 7.23
N HIS A 66 -8.25 -1.60 6.56
CA HIS A 66 -9.33 -0.94 5.82
C HIS A 66 -10.13 -0.01 6.72
N TRP A 67 -10.60 -0.48 7.85
CA TRP A 67 -11.41 0.31 8.78
C TRP A 67 -10.66 1.51 9.36
N SER A 68 -9.36 1.44 9.36
CA SER A 68 -8.50 2.50 9.88
C SER A 68 -8.12 3.55 8.84
N PHE A 69 -8.47 3.39 7.57
CA PHE A 69 -8.13 4.33 6.49
C PHE A 69 -8.91 5.65 6.52
N LYS A 70 -9.55 6.01 7.62
CA LYS A 70 -9.95 7.41 7.83
C LYS A 70 -8.75 8.35 7.62
N THR A 71 -7.58 7.91 8.09
CA THR A 71 -6.29 8.55 7.78
C THR A 71 -5.25 7.46 7.52
N ALA A 72 -4.25 7.77 6.71
CA ALA A 72 -3.14 6.85 6.46
C ALA A 72 -2.36 6.53 7.74
N GLN A 73 -2.23 7.49 8.66
CA GLN A 73 -1.55 7.32 9.94
C GLN A 73 -2.23 6.24 10.81
N ASN A 74 -3.56 6.27 10.89
CA ASN A 74 -4.31 5.26 11.63
C ASN A 74 -4.14 3.88 11.01
N ALA A 75 -4.30 3.77 9.69
CA ALA A 75 -4.14 2.51 8.97
C ALA A 75 -2.72 1.94 9.13
N PHE A 76 -1.71 2.79 9.04
CA PHE A 76 -0.31 2.42 9.24
C PHE A 76 -0.05 1.92 10.67
N SER A 77 -0.52 2.65 11.68
CA SER A 77 -0.35 2.28 13.08
C SER A 77 -1.02 0.94 13.41
N VAL A 78 -2.26 0.74 12.95
CA VAL A 78 -2.99 -0.51 13.18
C VAL A 78 -2.29 -1.69 12.49
N ALA A 79 -1.83 -1.50 11.26
CA ALA A 79 -1.10 -2.53 10.54
C ALA A 79 0.22 -2.91 11.25
N VAL A 80 1.06 -1.93 11.58
CA VAL A 80 2.33 -2.17 12.28
C VAL A 80 2.12 -2.93 13.59
N ASN A 81 1.10 -2.57 14.36
CA ASN A 81 0.81 -3.23 15.63
C ASN A 81 0.19 -4.62 15.46
N GLY A 82 -0.54 -4.86 14.37
CA GLY A 82 -1.27 -6.09 14.11
C GLY A 82 -0.51 -7.14 13.30
N ASP A 83 0.54 -6.75 12.60
CA ASP A 83 1.21 -7.64 11.64
C ASP A 83 1.90 -8.86 12.29
N LYS A 84 2.22 -8.77 13.57
CA LYS A 84 2.70 -9.92 14.35
C LYS A 84 1.73 -11.11 14.39
N TYR A 85 0.46 -10.90 14.06
CA TYR A 85 -0.56 -11.96 14.04
C TYR A 85 -0.73 -12.62 12.66
N TYR A 86 -0.01 -12.17 11.64
CA TYR A 86 -0.03 -12.75 10.30
C TYR A 86 1.29 -13.47 10.01
N ASN A 87 1.23 -14.58 9.31
CA ASN A 87 2.45 -15.24 8.83
C ASN A 87 3.20 -14.35 7.85
N ASP A 88 2.49 -13.77 6.91
CA ASP A 88 3.05 -12.79 5.98
C ASP A 88 1.97 -11.78 5.59
N ALA A 89 1.96 -10.64 6.26
CA ALA A 89 1.00 -9.57 5.98
C ALA A 89 1.15 -8.95 4.58
N THR A 90 2.26 -9.22 3.89
CA THR A 90 2.43 -8.78 2.49
C THR A 90 1.48 -9.47 1.52
N TRP A 91 0.84 -10.55 1.95
CA TRP A 91 -0.19 -11.25 1.19
C TRP A 91 -1.62 -10.81 1.51
N ASN A 92 -1.82 -9.97 2.53
CA ASN A 92 -3.14 -9.44 2.83
C ASN A 92 -3.62 -8.54 1.70
N VAL A 93 -4.88 -8.67 1.33
CA VAL A 93 -5.53 -7.77 0.35
C VAL A 93 -5.90 -6.47 1.06
N THR A 94 -5.34 -5.36 0.62
CA THR A 94 -5.54 -4.03 1.21
C THR A 94 -6.39 -3.15 0.29
N TYR A 95 -7.29 -2.38 0.87
CA TYR A 95 -8.20 -1.48 0.13
C TYR A 95 -8.64 -0.31 1.00
N VAL A 96 -8.88 0.84 0.37
CA VAL A 96 -9.34 2.07 1.05
C VAL A 96 -10.85 2.18 1.01
N ASP A 97 -11.46 1.86 -0.10
CA ASP A 97 -12.89 1.95 -0.35
C ASP A 97 -13.44 0.56 -0.73
N SER A 98 -14.70 0.30 -0.49
CA SER A 98 -15.30 -1.00 -0.74
C SER A 98 -16.77 -0.92 -1.12
N HIS A 99 -17.36 -2.07 -1.45
CA HIS A 99 -18.78 -2.22 -1.70
C HIS A 99 -19.63 -2.34 -0.42
N ASP A 100 -18.98 -2.53 0.73
CA ASP A 100 -19.67 -2.76 2.01
C ASP A 100 -19.64 -1.53 2.91
N TYR A 101 -18.46 -1.04 3.22
CA TYR A 101 -18.24 0.01 4.22
C TYR A 101 -17.17 1.00 3.79
N ALA A 102 -17.31 2.25 4.23
CA ALA A 102 -16.20 3.19 4.29
C ALA A 102 -15.35 2.92 5.56
N PRO A 103 -14.13 3.46 5.63
CA PRO A 103 -13.32 3.41 6.85
C PRO A 103 -14.04 3.98 8.08
N ASP A 104 -13.80 3.37 9.25
CA ASP A 104 -14.34 3.81 10.53
C ASP A 104 -14.03 5.29 10.80
N GLY A 105 -15.06 6.03 11.25
CA GLY A 105 -14.97 7.47 11.50
C GLY A 105 -15.01 8.35 10.23
N ALA A 106 -14.98 7.79 9.00
CA ALA A 106 -15.70 8.31 7.86
C ALA A 106 -17.15 7.79 7.98
N PRO A 107 -18.16 8.37 7.31
CA PRO A 107 -19.51 7.82 7.35
C PRO A 107 -19.52 6.40 6.81
N GLU A 108 -19.68 5.40 7.69
CA GLU A 108 -19.53 3.97 7.36
C GLU A 108 -20.47 3.47 6.27
N ASP A 109 -21.67 4.04 6.21
CA ASP A 109 -22.69 3.66 5.25
C ASP A 109 -22.54 4.34 3.89
N LYS A 110 -21.41 5.05 3.65
CA LYS A 110 -21.18 5.85 2.44
C LYS A 110 -19.89 5.48 1.74
N ARG A 111 -19.80 5.81 0.44
CA ARG A 111 -18.51 5.84 -0.25
C ARG A 111 -17.59 6.81 0.47
N PHE A 112 -16.31 6.43 0.57
CA PHE A 112 -15.28 7.24 1.22
C PHE A 112 -15.33 8.69 0.72
N ASP A 113 -15.65 9.64 1.62
CA ASP A 113 -15.95 11.03 1.28
C ASP A 113 -14.92 12.05 1.77
N GLN A 114 -13.77 11.57 2.20
CA GLN A 114 -12.69 12.43 2.67
C GLN A 114 -12.14 13.34 1.54
N PRO A 115 -11.41 14.40 1.87
CA PRO A 115 -10.75 15.23 0.89
C PRO A 115 -9.85 14.43 -0.06
N GLN A 116 -9.70 14.90 -1.29
CA GLN A 116 -8.93 14.20 -2.34
C GLN A 116 -7.48 13.93 -1.94
N ASP A 117 -6.86 14.84 -1.17
CA ASP A 117 -5.50 14.67 -0.66
C ASP A 117 -5.41 13.54 0.39
N THR A 118 -6.47 13.31 1.17
CA THR A 118 -6.57 12.15 2.08
C THR A 118 -6.69 10.84 1.28
N TRP A 119 -7.48 10.83 0.19
CA TRP A 119 -7.49 9.71 -0.75
C TRP A 119 -6.10 9.41 -1.31
N ALA A 120 -5.39 10.45 -1.75
CA ALA A 120 -4.05 10.30 -2.30
C ALA A 120 -3.06 9.75 -1.27
N GLU A 121 -3.09 10.25 -0.04
CA GLU A 121 -2.25 9.78 1.06
C GLU A 121 -2.51 8.31 1.40
N ASN A 122 -3.78 7.92 1.51
CA ASN A 122 -4.19 6.55 1.76
C ASN A 122 -3.74 5.61 0.62
N LEU A 123 -3.89 6.04 -0.62
CA LEU A 123 -3.42 5.29 -1.79
C LEU A 123 -1.89 5.19 -1.83
N SER A 124 -1.18 6.27 -1.49
CA SER A 124 0.29 6.25 -1.38
C SER A 124 0.75 5.21 -0.37
N LEU A 125 0.11 5.15 0.81
CA LEU A 125 0.39 4.11 1.81
C LEU A 125 0.05 2.72 1.26
N MET A 126 -1.15 2.50 0.76
CA MET A 126 -1.63 1.20 0.30
C MET A 126 -0.73 0.60 -0.79
N PHE A 127 -0.22 1.42 -1.71
CA PHE A 127 0.63 0.93 -2.81
C PHE A 127 2.10 0.75 -2.45
N THR A 128 2.61 1.41 -1.41
CA THR A 128 4.04 1.38 -1.08
C THR A 128 4.36 0.61 0.18
N PHE A 129 3.41 0.48 1.11
CA PHE A 129 3.63 -0.20 2.37
C PHE A 129 3.63 -1.72 2.16
N ARG A 130 2.63 -2.44 2.58
CA ARG A 130 2.58 -3.90 2.45
C ARG A 130 1.21 -4.35 1.99
N GLY A 131 1.09 -5.56 1.51
CA GLY A 131 -0.16 -6.13 1.03
C GLY A 131 -0.33 -6.04 -0.48
N ILE A 132 -1.42 -6.60 -0.93
CA ILE A 132 -1.88 -6.61 -2.32
C ILE A 132 -2.92 -5.51 -2.48
N PRO A 133 -2.59 -4.39 -3.12
CA PRO A 133 -3.52 -3.28 -3.26
C PRO A 133 -4.70 -3.67 -4.15
N CYS A 134 -5.90 -3.44 -3.65
CA CYS A 134 -7.15 -3.64 -4.36
C CYS A 134 -7.88 -2.30 -4.49
N ILE A 135 -8.24 -1.92 -5.71
CA ILE A 135 -9.00 -0.72 -5.99
C ILE A 135 -10.46 -1.12 -6.21
N TYR A 136 -11.35 -0.59 -5.38
CA TYR A 136 -12.77 -0.65 -5.67
C TYR A 136 -13.09 0.32 -6.82
N TYR A 137 -13.90 -0.12 -7.77
CA TYR A 137 -14.18 0.66 -8.97
C TYR A 137 -14.69 2.06 -8.63
N GLY A 138 -14.21 3.06 -9.38
CA GLY A 138 -14.58 4.44 -9.18
C GLY A 138 -13.79 5.18 -8.08
N THR A 139 -12.97 4.49 -7.27
CA THR A 139 -12.04 5.15 -6.35
C THR A 139 -11.11 6.10 -7.08
N GLU A 140 -10.70 5.74 -8.27
CA GLU A 140 -9.83 6.51 -9.16
C GLU A 140 -10.41 7.83 -9.66
N THR A 141 -11.72 8.03 -9.48
CA THR A 141 -12.42 9.25 -9.91
C THR A 141 -13.30 9.87 -8.83
N GLU A 142 -13.19 9.40 -7.57
CA GLU A 142 -14.10 9.79 -6.48
C GLU A 142 -15.59 9.54 -6.84
N PHE A 143 -15.84 8.48 -7.64
CA PHE A 143 -17.17 8.15 -8.12
C PHE A 143 -18.15 7.92 -6.97
N GLN A 144 -19.33 8.56 -7.05
CA GLN A 144 -20.37 8.49 -6.01
C GLN A 144 -19.86 8.87 -4.61
N LYS A 145 -18.86 9.74 -4.51
CA LYS A 145 -18.31 10.23 -3.26
C LYS A 145 -19.40 10.70 -2.30
N GLY A 146 -19.41 10.14 -1.09
CA GLY A 146 -20.40 10.46 -0.06
C GLY A 146 -21.81 9.87 -0.31
N ALA A 147 -22.03 9.14 -1.41
CA ALA A 147 -23.27 8.42 -1.61
C ALA A 147 -23.35 7.21 -0.68
N VAL A 148 -24.56 6.88 -0.24
CA VAL A 148 -24.79 5.66 0.55
C VAL A 148 -24.36 4.43 -0.25
N ILE A 149 -23.69 3.49 0.39
CA ILE A 149 -23.17 2.30 -0.30
C ILE A 149 -24.31 1.39 -0.71
N ASP A 150 -25.19 1.06 0.25
CA ASP A 150 -26.35 0.20 0.03
C ASP A 150 -27.43 0.51 1.06
N LYS A 151 -28.63 0.86 0.61
CA LYS A 151 -29.75 1.17 1.53
C LYS A 151 -31.04 0.44 1.19
N GLY A 152 -30.93 -0.75 0.67
CA GLY A 152 -32.09 -1.60 0.46
C GLY A 152 -33.15 -0.99 -0.51
N PRO A 153 -34.42 -1.39 -0.42
CA PRO A 153 -35.36 -1.22 -1.52
C PRO A 153 -35.84 0.22 -1.78
N ASN A 154 -35.46 1.17 -0.94
CA ASN A 154 -36.03 2.53 -1.01
C ASN A 154 -35.11 3.56 -1.70
N ILE A 155 -33.94 3.17 -2.14
CA ILE A 155 -33.01 4.02 -2.90
C ILE A 155 -32.70 3.35 -4.23
N ALA A 156 -32.81 4.11 -5.33
CA ALA A 156 -32.43 3.59 -6.63
C ALA A 156 -30.93 3.24 -6.67
N LEU A 157 -30.58 2.09 -7.24
CA LEU A 157 -29.19 1.66 -7.35
C LEU A 157 -28.27 2.74 -7.96
N ALA A 158 -28.79 3.49 -8.92
CA ALA A 158 -28.07 4.60 -9.58
C ALA A 158 -27.68 5.74 -8.62
N GLU A 159 -28.32 5.83 -7.45
CA GLU A 159 -28.05 6.87 -6.44
C GLU A 159 -27.16 6.36 -5.31
N THR A 160 -26.70 5.12 -5.37
CA THR A 160 -25.88 4.47 -4.35
C THR A 160 -24.41 4.42 -4.76
N GLY A 161 -23.55 4.10 -3.81
CA GLY A 161 -22.14 3.84 -4.06
C GLY A 161 -21.89 2.61 -4.94
N ARG A 162 -22.91 1.79 -5.20
CA ARG A 162 -22.91 0.64 -6.12
C ARG A 162 -23.51 0.96 -7.50
N ALA A 163 -23.66 2.23 -7.85
CA ALA A 163 -24.17 2.66 -9.15
C ALA A 163 -23.32 2.12 -10.31
N TYR A 164 -23.92 2.07 -11.48
CA TYR A 164 -23.23 1.64 -12.70
C TYR A 164 -22.11 2.62 -13.07
N TYR A 165 -20.90 2.11 -13.23
CA TYR A 165 -19.71 2.90 -13.51
C TYR A 165 -19.32 2.91 -14.99
N GLY A 166 -19.94 2.04 -15.80
CA GLY A 166 -19.53 1.81 -17.18
C GLY A 166 -19.50 3.07 -18.06
N ASP A 167 -20.39 4.03 -17.81
CA ASP A 167 -20.42 5.30 -18.53
C ASP A 167 -19.12 6.12 -18.37
N ASN A 168 -18.35 5.88 -17.32
CA ASN A 168 -17.06 6.55 -17.07
C ASN A 168 -15.89 5.91 -17.79
N ILE A 169 -16.07 4.70 -18.33
CA ILE A 169 -15.04 3.95 -19.06
C ILE A 169 -15.39 3.72 -20.52
N GLU A 170 -16.49 4.31 -21.01
CA GLU A 170 -16.85 4.27 -22.42
C GLU A 170 -15.82 5.01 -23.28
N GLY A 171 -15.44 4.38 -24.37
CA GLY A 171 -14.49 4.94 -25.32
C GLY A 171 -13.40 3.97 -25.73
N THR A 172 -12.30 4.51 -26.25
CA THR A 172 -11.17 3.72 -26.72
C THR A 172 -9.88 4.15 -26.02
N VAL A 173 -9.09 3.18 -25.60
CA VAL A 173 -7.74 3.39 -25.08
C VAL A 173 -6.80 2.44 -25.79
N THR A 174 -5.72 2.96 -26.36
CA THR A 174 -4.62 2.16 -26.87
C THR A 174 -3.43 2.35 -25.96
N SER A 175 -3.06 1.30 -25.24
CA SER A 175 -1.85 1.30 -24.41
C SER A 175 -0.63 1.04 -25.29
N VAL A 176 0.39 1.87 -25.15
CA VAL A 176 1.69 1.70 -25.80
C VAL A 176 2.78 1.27 -24.83
N GLY A 177 2.47 1.31 -23.55
CA GLY A 177 3.34 0.92 -22.44
C GLY A 177 2.58 1.00 -21.14
N PHE A 178 3.24 0.62 -20.03
CA PHE A 178 2.61 0.68 -18.71
C PHE A 178 2.32 2.13 -18.30
N GLY A 179 1.02 2.51 -18.33
CA GLY A 179 0.57 3.86 -18.03
C GLY A 179 0.85 4.88 -19.14
N GLU A 180 1.19 4.42 -20.34
CA GLU A 180 1.31 5.25 -21.53
C GLU A 180 0.20 4.89 -22.53
N TYR A 181 -0.46 5.91 -23.08
CA TYR A 181 -1.58 5.74 -23.98
C TYR A 181 -1.31 6.41 -25.32
N GLY A 182 -1.48 5.65 -26.41
CA GLY A 182 -1.32 6.17 -27.76
C GLY A 182 -2.52 7.00 -28.21
N ASN A 183 -3.72 6.45 -28.04
CA ASN A 183 -4.97 7.12 -28.37
C ASN A 183 -5.97 6.92 -27.24
N VAL A 184 -6.68 7.99 -26.89
CA VAL A 184 -7.75 7.98 -25.91
C VAL A 184 -8.92 8.79 -26.45
N SER A 185 -10.12 8.22 -26.41
CA SER A 185 -11.35 8.90 -26.80
C SER A 185 -12.51 8.49 -25.90
N GLY A 186 -13.50 9.37 -25.77
CA GLY A 186 -14.70 9.14 -24.96
C GLY A 186 -14.48 9.43 -23.48
N ALA A 187 -15.43 9.02 -22.65
CA ALA A 187 -15.46 9.27 -21.21
C ALA A 187 -14.25 8.70 -20.47
N VAL A 188 -13.70 7.58 -20.95
CA VAL A 188 -12.46 7.00 -20.38
C VAL A 188 -11.29 7.97 -20.42
N GLY A 189 -11.27 8.92 -21.37
CA GLY A 189 -10.27 9.97 -21.45
C GLY A 189 -10.30 10.91 -20.24
N ASP A 190 -11.47 11.24 -19.74
CA ASP A 190 -11.63 12.10 -18.56
C ASP A 190 -11.32 11.32 -17.28
N THR A 191 -11.73 10.06 -17.21
CA THR A 191 -11.33 9.15 -16.13
C THR A 191 -9.81 9.06 -15.99
N LEU A 192 -9.08 8.87 -17.08
CA LEU A 192 -7.61 8.79 -17.08
C LEU A 192 -6.91 10.12 -16.75
N LYS A 193 -7.59 11.27 -16.95
CA LYS A 193 -7.08 12.59 -16.57
C LYS A 193 -7.37 12.95 -15.11
N HIS A 194 -8.27 12.22 -14.45
CA HIS A 194 -8.61 12.51 -13.06
C HIS A 194 -7.36 12.42 -12.18
N PRO A 195 -7.15 13.37 -11.21
CA PRO A 195 -5.93 13.41 -10.39
C PRO A 195 -5.64 12.10 -9.65
N LEU A 196 -6.65 11.44 -9.09
CA LEU A 196 -6.46 10.14 -8.42
C LEU A 196 -6.12 9.03 -9.40
N SER A 197 -6.71 8.99 -10.58
CA SER A 197 -6.37 8.04 -11.63
C SER A 197 -4.89 8.17 -12.03
N GLN A 198 -4.43 9.40 -12.23
CA GLN A 198 -3.02 9.68 -12.52
C GLN A 198 -2.10 9.31 -11.34
N HIS A 199 -2.56 9.55 -10.11
CA HIS A 199 -1.80 9.17 -8.91
C HIS A 199 -1.63 7.65 -8.81
N ILE A 200 -2.69 6.88 -9.01
CA ILE A 200 -2.65 5.41 -9.06
C ILE A 200 -1.70 4.92 -10.14
N GLN A 201 -1.72 5.53 -11.33
CA GLN A 201 -0.78 5.18 -12.40
C GLN A 201 0.68 5.36 -11.97
N ARG A 202 1.00 6.46 -11.28
CA ARG A 202 2.35 6.71 -10.75
C ARG A 202 2.75 5.69 -9.69
N LEU A 203 1.84 5.39 -8.76
CA LEU A 203 2.07 4.39 -7.73
C LEU A 203 2.31 2.99 -8.32
N ASN A 204 1.55 2.63 -9.36
CA ASN A 204 1.76 1.38 -10.09
C ASN A 204 3.14 1.33 -10.77
N ARG A 205 3.59 2.43 -11.39
CA ARG A 205 4.93 2.50 -11.99
C ARG A 205 6.04 2.31 -10.95
N LEU A 206 5.92 2.97 -9.79
CA LEU A 206 6.86 2.77 -8.68
C LEU A 206 6.90 1.31 -8.24
N ARG A 207 5.73 0.71 -8.02
CA ARG A 207 5.65 -0.71 -7.64
C ARG A 207 6.24 -1.63 -8.70
N GLN A 208 6.00 -1.37 -9.97
CA GLN A 208 6.55 -2.17 -11.05
C GLN A 208 8.08 -2.08 -11.11
N ALA A 209 8.63 -0.89 -10.96
CA ALA A 209 10.07 -0.64 -11.07
C ALA A 209 10.88 -1.13 -9.86
N ILE A 210 10.26 -1.22 -8.66
CA ILE A 210 10.97 -1.47 -7.41
C ILE A 210 10.53 -2.83 -6.83
N PRO A 211 11.34 -3.89 -6.95
CA PRO A 211 11.01 -5.21 -6.43
C PRO A 211 10.69 -5.22 -4.93
N ALA A 212 11.37 -4.41 -4.13
CA ALA A 212 11.10 -4.27 -2.70
C ALA A 212 9.65 -3.84 -2.40
N LEU A 213 9.04 -2.98 -3.22
CA LEU A 213 7.64 -2.57 -3.04
C LEU A 213 6.65 -3.67 -3.39
N ARG A 214 7.00 -4.56 -4.33
CA ARG A 214 6.11 -5.64 -4.77
C ARG A 214 6.17 -6.88 -3.91
N LYS A 215 7.38 -7.27 -3.47
CA LYS A 215 7.67 -8.57 -2.89
C LYS A 215 8.34 -8.48 -1.53
N GLY A 216 8.78 -7.29 -1.12
CA GLY A 216 9.61 -7.11 0.06
C GLY A 216 8.81 -7.08 1.35
N GLN A 217 9.50 -7.42 2.41
CA GLN A 217 9.07 -7.14 3.77
C GLN A 217 9.34 -5.68 4.13
N TYR A 218 8.74 -5.20 5.22
CA TYR A 218 8.97 -3.84 5.70
C TYR A 218 9.58 -3.80 7.09
N SER A 219 10.15 -2.64 7.43
CA SER A 219 10.60 -2.33 8.77
C SER A 219 10.39 -0.84 9.06
N THR A 220 10.02 -0.55 10.29
CA THR A 220 9.92 0.82 10.84
C THR A 220 11.11 1.18 11.73
N GLU A 221 12.02 0.24 11.98
CA GLU A 221 13.20 0.46 12.81
C GLU A 221 14.09 1.58 12.25
N GLY A 222 14.49 2.53 13.10
CA GLY A 222 15.29 3.67 12.69
C GLY A 222 14.62 4.62 11.69
N CYS A 223 13.29 4.56 11.57
CA CYS A 223 12.51 5.51 10.79
C CYS A 223 11.89 6.56 11.72
N SER A 224 12.05 7.83 11.39
CA SER A 224 11.36 8.94 12.03
C SER A 224 10.49 9.65 11.00
N GLY A 225 9.29 10.00 11.38
CA GLY A 225 8.26 10.52 10.49
C GLY A 225 6.98 9.69 10.63
N GLU A 226 5.82 10.32 10.48
CA GLU A 226 4.53 9.66 10.76
C GLU A 226 4.23 8.50 9.80
N LEU A 227 4.62 8.65 8.54
CA LEU A 227 4.42 7.65 7.49
C LEU A 227 5.76 7.36 6.82
N SER A 228 6.63 6.65 7.56
CA SER A 228 7.96 6.29 7.06
C SER A 228 8.30 4.85 7.38
N PHE A 229 8.88 4.16 6.41
CA PHE A 229 9.27 2.76 6.53
C PHE A 229 10.31 2.38 5.49
N LYS A 230 10.99 1.28 5.74
CA LYS A 230 11.92 0.63 4.82
C LYS A 230 11.24 -0.57 4.18
N ARG A 231 11.61 -0.88 2.94
CA ARG A 231 11.19 -2.12 2.27
C ARG A 231 12.43 -2.85 1.75
N ARG A 232 12.45 -4.16 1.85
CA ARG A 232 13.53 -4.97 1.31
C ARG A 232 13.02 -6.29 0.72
N TYR A 233 13.57 -6.64 -0.43
CA TYR A 233 13.42 -7.94 -1.06
C TYR A 233 14.76 -8.45 -1.53
N THR A 234 15.08 -9.69 -1.18
CA THR A 234 16.32 -10.35 -1.59
C THR A 234 16.05 -11.75 -2.10
N ASP A 235 16.71 -12.11 -3.18
CA ASP A 235 16.83 -13.47 -3.67
C ASP A 235 18.22 -13.65 -4.30
N ASP A 236 18.46 -14.77 -4.98
CA ASP A 236 19.76 -15.05 -5.61
C ASP A 236 20.19 -13.97 -6.61
N LYS A 237 19.23 -13.30 -7.26
CA LYS A 237 19.44 -12.34 -8.35
C LYS A 237 19.13 -10.91 -7.97
N THR A 238 18.38 -10.71 -6.90
CA THR A 238 17.82 -9.41 -6.52
C THR A 238 18.29 -9.02 -5.11
N ASP A 239 18.65 -7.77 -4.93
CA ASP A 239 18.80 -7.12 -3.61
C ASP A 239 18.25 -5.70 -3.74
N SER A 240 16.94 -5.59 -3.57
CA SER A 240 16.20 -4.34 -3.68
C SER A 240 15.88 -3.81 -2.30
N PHE A 241 16.34 -2.61 -2.02
CA PHE A 241 16.10 -1.91 -0.76
C PHE A 241 15.64 -0.49 -1.04
N CYS A 242 14.58 -0.05 -0.39
CA CYS A 242 14.11 1.33 -0.50
C CYS A 242 13.57 1.89 0.81
N LEU A 243 13.58 3.21 0.88
CA LEU A 243 13.11 4.05 1.97
C LEU A 243 11.90 4.83 1.46
N VAL A 244 10.79 4.77 2.18
CA VAL A 244 9.55 5.46 1.80
C VAL A 244 9.18 6.50 2.85
N SER A 245 8.90 7.71 2.40
CA SER A 245 8.34 8.81 3.20
C SER A 245 7.12 9.36 2.51
N ILE A 246 6.01 9.52 3.23
CA ILE A 246 4.73 10.00 2.68
C ILE A 246 4.30 11.24 3.45
N SER A 247 3.86 12.27 2.73
CA SER A 247 3.24 13.52 3.23
C SER A 247 4.09 14.38 4.14
N GLY A 248 5.32 14.01 4.46
CA GLY A 248 6.20 14.75 5.34
C GLY A 248 7.63 14.28 5.30
N ASP A 249 8.49 15.02 5.98
CA ASP A 249 9.91 14.70 6.08
C ASP A 249 10.15 13.50 6.99
N SER A 250 11.13 12.70 6.64
CA SER A 250 11.51 11.53 7.43
C SER A 250 13.02 11.37 7.47
N THR A 251 13.54 10.92 8.60
CA THR A 251 14.94 10.52 8.73
C THR A 251 15.02 9.02 8.93
N PHE A 252 15.91 8.39 8.19
CA PHE A 252 16.19 6.96 8.25
C PHE A 252 17.59 6.74 8.78
N THR A 253 17.72 5.92 9.82
CA THR A 253 18.99 5.56 10.45
C THR A 253 19.23 4.06 10.37
N GLY A 254 20.48 3.63 10.56
CA GLY A 254 20.84 2.22 10.51
C GLY A 254 20.64 1.60 9.12
N ILE A 255 20.76 2.40 8.07
CA ILE A 255 20.60 1.96 6.68
C ILE A 255 21.95 1.65 6.03
N PRO A 256 22.00 0.80 5.00
CA PRO A 256 23.23 0.54 4.26
C PRO A 256 23.84 1.82 3.68
N ASN A 257 25.16 1.95 3.75
CA ASN A 257 25.87 2.98 3.02
C ASN A 257 25.79 2.73 1.52
N GLY A 258 25.75 3.78 0.74
CA GLY A 258 25.67 3.69 -0.71
C GLY A 258 24.98 4.88 -1.35
N LYS A 259 24.79 4.77 -2.65
CA LYS A 259 24.05 5.73 -3.45
C LYS A 259 22.56 5.38 -3.42
N TYR A 260 21.74 6.36 -3.07
CA TYR A 260 20.29 6.28 -3.11
C TYR A 260 19.74 7.23 -4.15
N VAL A 261 18.78 6.75 -4.94
CA VAL A 261 18.10 7.56 -5.95
C VAL A 261 16.61 7.58 -5.66
N ASP A 262 16.04 8.76 -5.54
CA ASP A 262 14.60 8.91 -5.37
C ASP A 262 13.89 8.57 -6.69
N ALA A 263 13.09 7.52 -6.68
CA ALA A 263 12.35 7.08 -7.86
C ALA A 263 11.24 8.06 -8.28
N VAL A 264 10.91 9.02 -7.43
CA VAL A 264 9.90 10.04 -7.67
C VAL A 264 10.51 11.28 -8.34
N THR A 265 11.57 11.82 -7.80
CA THR A 265 12.20 13.07 -8.26
C THR A 265 13.50 12.87 -9.05
N GLY A 266 14.14 11.71 -8.89
CA GLY A 266 15.49 11.48 -9.40
C GLY A 266 16.61 12.01 -8.51
N THR A 267 16.29 12.63 -7.37
CA THR A 267 17.30 13.17 -6.45
C THR A 267 18.22 12.06 -5.96
N VAL A 268 19.53 12.35 -5.99
CA VAL A 268 20.57 11.42 -5.56
C VAL A 268 21.11 11.82 -4.19
N LYS A 269 21.23 10.85 -3.29
CA LYS A 269 21.87 11.00 -1.98
C LYS A 269 22.94 9.93 -1.79
N ASN A 270 24.14 10.33 -1.36
CA ASN A 270 25.22 9.41 -1.03
C ASN A 270 25.28 9.27 0.50
N VAL A 271 24.99 8.07 0.98
CA VAL A 271 24.98 7.74 2.41
C VAL A 271 26.31 7.11 2.78
N THR A 272 26.99 7.67 3.77
CA THR A 272 28.29 7.17 4.28
C THR A 272 28.26 6.84 5.78
N GLU A 273 27.25 7.32 6.50
CA GLU A 273 27.09 7.16 7.95
C GLU A 273 25.76 6.48 8.33
N GLY A 274 25.19 5.73 7.42
CA GLY A 274 23.95 4.96 7.68
C GLY A 274 22.73 5.84 7.98
N THR A 275 22.75 7.12 7.58
CA THR A 275 21.65 8.06 7.85
C THR A 275 21.31 8.89 6.63
N VAL A 276 20.03 9.07 6.36
CA VAL A 276 19.52 9.97 5.31
C VAL A 276 18.18 10.58 5.71
N THR A 277 17.96 11.84 5.32
CA THR A 277 16.65 12.49 5.45
C THR A 277 15.99 12.60 4.08
N ALA A 278 14.76 12.19 3.97
CA ALA A 278 13.87 12.44 2.83
C ALA A 278 13.02 13.67 3.14
N THR A 279 12.90 14.57 2.17
CA THR A 279 12.04 15.76 2.27
C THR A 279 10.85 15.58 1.34
N VAL A 280 9.64 15.70 1.88
CA VAL A 280 8.39 15.57 1.14
C VAL A 280 7.45 16.70 1.55
N SER A 281 6.95 17.44 0.57
CA SER A 281 5.98 18.51 0.81
C SER A 281 4.63 18.16 0.18
N GLY A 282 3.56 18.44 0.90
CA GLY A 282 2.19 18.22 0.45
C GLY A 282 1.63 16.84 0.77
N LYS A 283 0.40 16.83 1.24
CA LYS A 283 -0.33 15.63 1.63
C LYS A 283 -0.55 14.72 0.42
N GLY A 284 -0.33 13.42 0.58
CA GLY A 284 -0.42 12.42 -0.48
C GLY A 284 0.84 12.27 -1.34
N ASN A 285 1.77 13.23 -1.28
CA ASN A 285 3.06 13.12 -1.95
C ASN A 285 4.00 12.16 -1.24
N LEU A 286 5.03 11.68 -1.92
CA LEU A 286 5.96 10.70 -1.36
C LEU A 286 7.35 10.86 -1.97
N ALA A 287 8.35 10.32 -1.25
CA ALA A 287 9.68 10.05 -1.76
C ALA A 287 9.95 8.55 -1.60
N VAL A 288 10.62 7.96 -2.59
CA VAL A 288 11.03 6.55 -2.58
C VAL A 288 12.49 6.46 -2.97
N TYR A 289 13.37 6.53 -1.97
CA TYR A 289 14.82 6.43 -2.17
C TYR A 289 15.24 4.98 -2.30
N VAL A 290 15.71 4.59 -3.47
CA VAL A 290 16.14 3.22 -3.79
C VAL A 290 17.65 3.13 -3.74
N LEU A 291 18.18 2.16 -2.99
CA LEU A 291 19.60 1.86 -2.94
C LEU A 291 20.07 1.30 -4.28
N ASP A 292 21.08 1.93 -4.85
CA ASP A 292 21.72 1.49 -6.09
C ASP A 292 22.69 0.34 -5.81
N THR A 293 22.27 -0.89 -6.06
CA THR A 293 23.08 -2.08 -5.83
C THR A 293 23.52 -2.71 -7.15
N LYS A 294 24.60 -3.51 -7.10
CA LYS A 294 25.06 -4.24 -8.29
C LYS A 294 24.05 -5.28 -8.78
N LYS A 295 23.29 -5.90 -7.85
CA LYS A 295 22.26 -6.90 -8.18
C LYS A 295 20.97 -6.25 -8.68
N THR A 296 20.64 -5.09 -8.14
CA THR A 296 19.40 -4.38 -8.48
C THR A 296 19.72 -2.88 -8.52
N PRO A 297 20.13 -2.38 -9.68
CA PRO A 297 20.36 -0.94 -9.85
C PRO A 297 19.10 -0.14 -9.54
N ALA A 298 19.28 1.06 -8.96
CA ALA A 298 18.17 1.97 -8.74
C ALA A 298 17.56 2.38 -10.09
N PRO A 299 16.22 2.38 -10.24
CA PRO A 299 15.58 2.62 -11.53
C PRO A 299 15.71 4.08 -12.02
N GLY A 300 16.27 4.98 -11.20
CA GLY A 300 16.21 6.40 -11.47
C GLY A 300 14.81 6.97 -11.26
N ARG A 301 14.52 8.11 -11.86
CA ARG A 301 13.19 8.70 -11.84
C ARG A 301 12.24 7.85 -12.67
N VAL A 302 11.25 7.27 -12.03
CA VAL A 302 10.25 6.40 -12.66
C VAL A 302 9.04 7.18 -13.14
N ILE A 303 8.70 8.24 -12.40
CA ILE A 303 7.55 9.09 -12.71
C ILE A 303 8.03 10.26 -13.56
N THR A 304 7.61 10.28 -14.81
CA THR A 304 7.88 11.38 -15.73
C THR A 304 6.66 12.30 -15.83
N ASN A 305 6.93 13.61 -15.91
CA ASN A 305 5.94 14.64 -16.29
C ASN A 305 4.58 14.55 -15.58
N GLY A 306 4.56 14.39 -14.28
CA GLY A 306 3.30 14.37 -13.55
C GLY A 306 3.37 15.27 -12.34
N LYS A 307 2.40 16.17 -12.24
CA LYS A 307 2.16 16.88 -10.99
C LYS A 307 1.75 15.87 -9.92
N TYR A 308 2.20 16.08 -8.71
CA TYR A 308 1.58 15.43 -7.57
C TYR A 308 0.12 15.86 -7.48
N LEU A 309 -0.68 15.05 -6.80
CA LEU A 309 -2.10 15.31 -6.61
C LEU A 309 -2.36 16.64 -5.91
N THR A 310 -1.46 17.04 -5.01
CA THR A 310 -1.57 18.28 -4.28
C THR A 310 -0.60 19.31 -4.86
N ASP A 311 -1.05 20.54 -5.06
CA ASP A 311 -0.28 21.66 -5.66
C ASP A 311 0.92 22.13 -4.82
N GLY A 312 1.29 21.43 -3.74
CA GLY A 312 2.36 21.80 -2.82
C GLY A 312 3.78 21.50 -3.32
N GLY A 313 3.94 20.73 -4.38
CA GLY A 313 5.24 20.41 -4.95
C GLY A 313 5.63 21.41 -6.02
N LYS A 314 6.53 22.34 -5.73
CA LYS A 314 7.24 23.05 -6.80
C LYS A 314 8.01 22.01 -7.60
N GLU A 315 7.70 21.89 -8.89
CA GLU A 315 8.55 21.16 -9.83
C GLU A 315 9.93 21.82 -9.85
N GLU A 316 10.91 21.19 -9.24
CA GLU A 316 12.26 21.34 -9.75
C GLU A 316 12.34 20.46 -11.00
N LEU A 317 12.33 21.12 -12.15
CA LEU A 317 12.61 20.48 -13.44
C LEU A 317 14.06 19.99 -13.39
N ILE A 318 14.24 18.71 -13.07
CA ILE A 318 15.50 18.03 -13.31
C ILE A 318 15.46 17.59 -14.75
N GLU A 319 16.32 18.18 -15.57
CA GLU A 319 16.52 17.77 -16.96
C GLU A 319 16.69 16.24 -17.07
N PRO A 320 16.09 15.59 -18.05
CA PRO A 320 16.27 14.17 -18.25
C PRO A 320 17.75 13.88 -18.48
N ILE A 321 18.30 12.95 -17.71
CA ILE A 321 19.65 12.43 -17.98
C ILE A 321 19.55 11.64 -19.28
N GLU A 322 20.12 12.15 -20.36
CA GLU A 322 20.32 11.37 -21.57
C GLU A 322 21.27 10.21 -21.25
N ILE A 323 20.74 9.00 -21.28
CA ILE A 323 21.55 7.80 -21.27
C ILE A 323 21.97 7.55 -22.72
N ASN A 324 23.17 7.94 -23.07
CA ASN A 324 23.81 7.47 -24.31
C ASN A 324 24.14 5.97 -24.14
N VAL A 325 23.45 5.13 -24.91
CA VAL A 325 23.69 3.69 -25.01
C VAL A 325 24.86 3.45 -25.98
#